data_17de95a5a3ac165f6062a438c530fea2
#
_entry.id   17de95a5a3ac165f6062a438c530fea2
#
_cell.length_a   1.000
_cell.length_b   1.000
_cell.length_c   1.000
_cell.angle_alpha   90.00
_cell.angle_beta   90.00
_cell.angle_gamma   90.00
#
_symmetry.space_group_name_H-M   'P 1'
#
loop_
_entity.id
_entity.type
_entity.pdbx_description
1 polymer ?
#
loop_
_entity_poly.entity_id
_entity_poly.type
_entity_poly.pdbx_seq_one_letter_code
_entity_poly.pdbx_strand_id
1 'polypeptide(L)'
;MKKSLLSILAIVLTFNVMATNIWDGSSEPWTQGDGTMYNPYRIETAAQLAYLAEKVNEGYQSTGQGVFAGQRFLLTDDLDLNNLNWTPIGNVDYSMNGFYFAGYFDGGYHQIENLYIQSSADLTGLFAAAGSNDGCVCNLSVSGSVTSTGMGASGVVGGIAGGALVRQCSFAGSVSVTNSGTFCGAAGVVAGLQNGAVVECSSSASITVTNSNFMGAAVAGGVVCFGRGLTVVSRCYNTGTINASAMLMGITGGILAATVESAEVSISDCYNVGQVSGGTSGGIFGMISPIDPTKAENAVQVSNCYFLTSAGGNNGYGTGMTADEMKTEEFKNQIDQSAHVFVMDDDTNNGYPIHALLGCVLMPVSDVTSTSAKLSAWIHQGNIQLARAYFYYAAIDAGEFTEVEVATDGYVEVILEDLQEETEYQYGLSLVFEDGSWMDSGLMFFTTEYDGVEEAAQTLMVYPNPVSEVLYVQGLEPTKVQVFNMLGQQVKTFENATEINVSDWTEGMYVLHITTADGKVLERKVSVK
;
A
#
# COMPACT_ATOMS: atom_id res chain seq x y z
N MET A 1 -4.62 -68.87 22.31
CA MET A 1 -5.55 -67.94 21.64
C MET A 1 -5.09 -66.52 21.96
N LYS A 2 -4.35 -65.90 21.06
CA LYS A 2 -3.92 -64.50 21.15
C LYS A 2 -4.92 -63.67 20.35
N LYS A 3 -5.63 -62.77 21.01
CA LYS A 3 -6.49 -61.78 20.36
C LYS A 3 -5.60 -60.61 19.94
N SER A 4 -5.41 -60.41 18.64
CA SER A 4 -4.79 -59.20 18.10
C SER A 4 -5.85 -58.09 18.03
N LEU A 5 -5.60 -57.03 18.75
CA LEU A 5 -6.38 -55.75 18.68
C LEU A 5 -5.89 -55.02 17.44
N LEU A 6 -6.74 -54.87 16.44
CA LEU A 6 -6.50 -54.02 15.28
C LEU A 6 -6.95 -52.58 15.67
N SER A 7 -5.99 -51.71 15.89
CA SER A 7 -6.27 -50.25 16.07
C SER A 7 -6.43 -49.63 14.69
N ILE A 8 -7.66 -49.24 14.35
CA ILE A 8 -7.96 -48.44 13.16
C ILE A 8 -7.63 -46.98 13.53
N LEU A 9 -6.52 -46.49 13.01
CA LEU A 9 -6.17 -45.05 13.06
C LEU A 9 -7.03 -44.32 12.01
N ALA A 10 -8.09 -43.65 12.45
CA ALA A 10 -8.86 -42.76 11.59
C ALA A 10 -8.03 -41.48 11.35
N ILE A 11 -7.44 -41.38 10.16
CA ILE A 11 -6.85 -40.11 9.68
C ILE A 11 -8.03 -39.22 9.31
N VAL A 12 -8.36 -38.28 10.17
CA VAL A 12 -9.25 -37.16 9.83
C VAL A 12 -8.44 -36.22 8.94
N LEU A 13 -8.59 -36.34 7.63
CA LEU A 13 -8.20 -35.31 6.67
C LEU A 13 -9.17 -34.14 6.88
N THR A 14 -8.75 -33.16 7.64
CA THR A 14 -9.37 -31.83 7.60
C THR A 14 -9.01 -31.23 6.25
N PHE A 15 -9.91 -31.35 5.28
CA PHE A 15 -9.92 -30.42 4.15
C PHE A 15 -10.24 -29.05 4.76
N ASN A 16 -9.24 -28.19 4.90
CA ASN A 16 -9.46 -26.77 4.96
C ASN A 16 -10.07 -26.40 3.59
N VAL A 17 -11.37 -26.38 3.50
CA VAL A 17 -12.07 -25.62 2.47
C VAL A 17 -11.70 -24.18 2.82
N MET A 18 -10.70 -23.62 2.15
CA MET A 18 -10.52 -22.19 2.12
C MET A 18 -11.87 -21.63 1.64
N ALA A 19 -12.57 -20.90 2.50
CA ALA A 19 -13.71 -20.14 2.07
C ALA A 19 -13.12 -19.14 1.07
N THR A 20 -13.34 -19.36 -0.20
CA THR A 20 -12.96 -18.41 -1.24
C THR A 20 -13.77 -17.16 -0.94
N ASN A 21 -13.10 -16.04 -0.65
CA ASN A 21 -13.70 -14.73 -0.45
C ASN A 21 -14.27 -14.21 -1.78
N ILE A 22 -15.31 -14.90 -2.27
CA ILE A 22 -15.98 -14.57 -3.52
C ILE A 22 -16.95 -13.43 -3.23
N TRP A 23 -16.77 -12.33 -3.94
CA TRP A 23 -17.62 -11.15 -3.81
C TRP A 23 -19.04 -11.40 -4.32
N ASP A 24 -20.02 -10.98 -3.56
CA ASP A 24 -21.46 -11.07 -3.90
C ASP A 24 -22.07 -9.71 -4.31
N GLY A 25 -21.24 -8.67 -4.41
CA GLY A 25 -21.68 -7.29 -4.71
C GLY A 25 -22.00 -6.45 -3.46
N SER A 26 -21.86 -7.00 -2.26
CA SER A 26 -22.09 -6.27 -1.01
C SER A 26 -20.93 -5.35 -0.63
N SER A 27 -21.19 -4.46 0.34
CA SER A 27 -20.22 -3.55 0.97
C SER A 27 -20.35 -3.70 2.48
N GLU A 28 -19.23 -3.94 3.19
CA GLU A 28 -19.20 -4.14 4.64
C GLU A 28 -18.06 -3.36 5.30
N PRO A 29 -18.29 -2.70 6.45
CA PRO A 29 -17.25 -1.96 7.16
C PRO A 29 -16.09 -2.85 7.62
N TRP A 30 -14.90 -2.26 7.72
CA TRP A 30 -13.75 -2.90 8.39
C TRP A 30 -14.04 -3.10 9.86
N THR A 31 -13.60 -4.22 10.41
CA THR A 31 -13.80 -4.59 11.82
C THR A 31 -12.51 -4.50 12.63
N GLN A 32 -11.35 -4.38 11.95
CA GLN A 32 -10.03 -4.36 12.56
C GLN A 32 -9.21 -3.16 12.05
N GLY A 33 -8.38 -2.62 12.95
CA GLY A 33 -7.53 -1.46 12.68
C GLY A 33 -8.22 -0.12 12.93
N ASP A 34 -7.41 0.92 13.02
CA ASP A 34 -7.83 2.31 13.18
C ASP A 34 -7.25 3.24 12.09
N GLY A 35 -6.56 2.65 11.11
CA GLY A 35 -5.97 3.33 9.97
C GLY A 35 -4.65 4.01 10.26
N THR A 36 -4.07 3.84 11.45
CA THR A 36 -2.73 4.35 11.75
C THR A 36 -1.63 3.51 11.11
N MET A 37 -0.40 4.03 11.10
CA MET A 37 0.78 3.28 10.65
C MET A 37 0.97 1.98 11.44
N TYR A 38 0.61 1.99 12.71
CA TYR A 38 0.83 0.87 13.63
C TYR A 38 -0.37 -0.09 13.70
N ASN A 39 -1.54 0.34 13.23
CA ASN A 39 -2.76 -0.47 13.23
C ASN A 39 -3.60 -0.15 11.99
N PRO A 40 -3.15 -0.56 10.78
CA PRO A 40 -3.86 -0.29 9.54
C PRO A 40 -5.25 -0.92 9.54
N TYR A 41 -6.20 -0.32 8.82
CA TYR A 41 -7.46 -0.99 8.54
C TYR A 41 -7.18 -2.28 7.76
N ARG A 42 -7.69 -3.41 8.26
CA ARG A 42 -7.53 -4.71 7.61
C ARG A 42 -8.68 -4.98 6.66
N ILE A 43 -8.32 -5.39 5.45
CA ILE A 43 -9.27 -5.79 4.42
C ILE A 43 -9.11 -7.30 4.23
N GLU A 44 -10.08 -8.05 4.73
CA GLU A 44 -10.11 -9.51 4.75
C GLU A 44 -11.08 -10.06 3.70
N THR A 45 -11.99 -9.24 3.20
CA THR A 45 -13.05 -9.64 2.26
C THR A 45 -13.22 -8.63 1.12
N ALA A 46 -13.74 -9.10 -0.01
CA ALA A 46 -14.07 -8.23 -1.14
C ALA A 46 -15.17 -7.21 -0.81
N ALA A 47 -16.07 -7.52 0.13
CA ALA A 47 -17.07 -6.58 0.62
C ALA A 47 -16.44 -5.41 1.40
N GLN A 48 -15.35 -5.66 2.16
CA GLN A 48 -14.58 -4.61 2.83
C GLN A 48 -13.77 -3.76 1.85
N LEU A 49 -13.26 -4.35 0.76
CA LEU A 49 -12.65 -3.59 -0.32
C LEU A 49 -13.69 -2.71 -1.04
N ALA A 50 -14.92 -3.21 -1.24
CA ALA A 50 -16.03 -2.44 -1.78
C ALA A 50 -16.44 -1.28 -0.86
N TYR A 51 -16.33 -1.46 0.45
CA TYR A 51 -16.55 -0.39 1.42
C TYR A 51 -15.49 0.72 1.30
N LEU A 52 -14.23 0.38 1.02
CA LEU A 52 -13.20 1.39 0.69
C LEU A 52 -13.62 2.20 -0.53
N ALA A 53 -14.08 1.54 -1.60
CA ALA A 53 -14.56 2.22 -2.80
C ALA A 53 -15.74 3.16 -2.50
N GLU A 54 -16.72 2.69 -1.73
CA GLU A 54 -17.86 3.50 -1.30
C GLU A 54 -17.40 4.75 -0.54
N LYS A 55 -16.54 4.60 0.48
CA LYS A 55 -16.10 5.73 1.31
C LYS A 55 -15.23 6.73 0.55
N VAL A 56 -14.37 6.28 -0.35
CA VAL A 56 -13.60 7.19 -1.22
C VAL A 56 -14.54 7.93 -2.16
N ASN A 57 -15.50 7.26 -2.78
CA ASN A 57 -16.42 7.85 -3.73
C ASN A 57 -17.42 8.85 -3.10
N GLU A 58 -17.71 8.68 -1.80
CA GLU A 58 -18.49 9.63 -1.00
C GLU A 58 -17.67 10.85 -0.51
N GLY A 59 -16.34 10.82 -0.62
CA GLY A 59 -15.46 11.85 -0.06
C GLY A 59 -15.40 11.82 1.46
N TYR A 60 -15.49 10.64 2.07
CA TYR A 60 -15.48 10.47 3.52
C TYR A 60 -14.23 11.05 4.19
N GLN A 61 -14.40 11.93 5.17
CA GLN A 61 -13.32 12.61 5.91
C GLN A 61 -12.28 13.30 5.01
N SER A 62 -12.67 13.73 3.80
CA SER A 62 -11.73 14.38 2.89
C SER A 62 -11.38 15.80 3.34
N THR A 63 -10.10 16.15 3.22
CA THR A 63 -9.63 17.53 3.26
C THR A 63 -9.33 17.99 1.83
N GLY A 64 -10.37 18.39 1.10
CA GLY A 64 -10.27 18.65 -0.33
C GLY A 64 -10.71 17.45 -1.17
N GLN A 65 -9.91 17.01 -2.15
CA GLN A 65 -10.25 15.89 -3.04
C GLN A 65 -9.66 14.54 -2.59
N GLY A 66 -8.60 14.57 -1.76
CA GLY A 66 -7.93 13.38 -1.25
C GLY A 66 -8.67 12.77 -0.06
N VAL A 67 -9.02 11.49 -0.17
CA VAL A 67 -9.71 10.72 0.85
C VAL A 67 -8.73 9.79 1.55
N PHE A 68 -8.81 9.69 2.87
CA PHE A 68 -7.94 8.86 3.71
C PHE A 68 -6.46 9.27 3.71
N ALA A 69 -6.13 10.56 3.49
CA ALA A 69 -4.76 11.04 3.60
C ALA A 69 -4.15 10.70 4.97
N GLY A 70 -2.95 10.10 4.96
CA GLY A 70 -2.25 9.63 6.16
C GLY A 70 -2.80 8.34 6.78
N GLN A 71 -3.85 7.74 6.22
CA GLN A 71 -4.42 6.48 6.70
C GLN A 71 -3.85 5.29 5.93
N ARG A 72 -3.78 4.13 6.61
CA ARG A 72 -3.21 2.90 6.08
C ARG A 72 -4.23 1.78 6.03
N PHE A 73 -4.12 1.01 4.95
CA PHE A 73 -4.95 -0.16 4.66
C PHE A 73 -4.04 -1.33 4.33
N LEU A 74 -4.33 -2.50 4.88
CA LEU A 74 -3.61 -3.75 4.63
C LEU A 74 -4.59 -4.81 4.15
N LEU A 75 -4.35 -5.34 2.95
CA LEU A 75 -5.04 -6.54 2.48
C LEU A 75 -4.40 -7.76 3.17
N THR A 76 -5.21 -8.64 3.74
CA THR A 76 -4.73 -9.78 4.53
C THR A 76 -5.13 -11.14 3.94
N ASP A 77 -5.90 -11.14 2.87
CA ASP A 77 -6.40 -12.33 2.18
C ASP A 77 -6.50 -12.10 0.67
N ASP A 78 -6.43 -13.18 -0.10
CA ASP A 78 -6.72 -13.15 -1.53
C ASP A 78 -8.22 -12.91 -1.75
N LEU A 79 -8.57 -12.07 -2.72
CA LEU A 79 -9.96 -11.70 -3.00
C LEU A 79 -10.37 -12.11 -4.42
N ASP A 80 -11.56 -12.66 -4.55
CA ASP A 80 -12.21 -12.94 -5.84
C ASP A 80 -13.40 -11.99 -6.06
N LEU A 81 -13.29 -11.10 -7.05
CA LEU A 81 -14.34 -10.14 -7.41
C LEU A 81 -15.44 -10.74 -8.29
N ASN A 82 -15.40 -12.06 -8.54
CA ASN A 82 -16.49 -12.85 -9.13
C ASN A 82 -16.96 -12.34 -10.51
N ASN A 83 -16.13 -11.59 -11.23
CA ASN A 83 -16.52 -10.91 -12.49
C ASN A 83 -17.79 -10.03 -12.36
N LEU A 84 -18.14 -9.59 -11.17
CA LEU A 84 -19.17 -8.57 -10.98
C LEU A 84 -18.61 -7.21 -11.37
N ASN A 85 -19.46 -6.32 -11.93
CA ASN A 85 -18.98 -5.01 -12.35
C ASN A 85 -18.50 -4.19 -11.16
N TRP A 86 -17.18 -4.02 -11.08
CA TRP A 86 -16.51 -3.31 -10.01
C TRP A 86 -16.69 -1.79 -10.15
N THR A 87 -17.01 -1.14 -9.03
CA THR A 87 -16.98 0.32 -8.92
C THR A 87 -15.57 0.76 -8.54
N PRO A 88 -14.82 1.48 -9.38
CA PRO A 88 -13.47 1.93 -9.06
C PRO A 88 -13.37 2.71 -7.75
N ILE A 89 -12.26 2.55 -7.04
CA ILE A 89 -11.94 3.33 -5.84
C ILE A 89 -11.55 4.74 -6.27
N GLY A 90 -12.43 5.70 -6.06
CA GLY A 90 -12.33 7.08 -6.57
C GLY A 90 -13.26 7.36 -7.76
N ASN A 91 -13.49 8.64 -8.04
CA ASN A 91 -14.41 9.10 -9.09
C ASN A 91 -13.94 10.45 -9.67
N VAL A 92 -12.80 10.44 -10.32
CA VAL A 92 -12.19 11.65 -10.88
C VAL A 92 -12.39 11.75 -12.40
N ASP A 93 -12.41 12.98 -12.90
CA ASP A 93 -12.23 13.26 -14.33
C ASP A 93 -10.74 13.21 -14.74
N TYR A 94 -10.46 13.38 -16.04
CA TYR A 94 -9.10 13.40 -16.57
C TYR A 94 -8.21 14.53 -15.99
N SER A 95 -8.81 15.59 -15.48
CA SER A 95 -8.11 16.70 -14.81
C SER A 95 -7.94 16.48 -13.30
N MET A 96 -8.26 15.28 -12.81
CA MET A 96 -8.22 14.90 -11.41
C MET A 96 -9.22 15.69 -10.52
N ASN A 97 -10.32 16.20 -11.10
CA ASN A 97 -11.42 16.74 -10.32
C ASN A 97 -12.32 15.59 -9.84
N GLY A 98 -12.67 15.59 -8.57
CA GLY A 98 -13.44 14.53 -7.93
C GLY A 98 -12.70 13.99 -6.70
N PHE A 99 -13.12 12.85 -6.19
CA PHE A 99 -12.49 12.22 -5.03
C PHE A 99 -11.54 11.11 -5.48
N TYR A 100 -10.36 11.07 -4.87
CA TYR A 100 -9.35 10.05 -5.10
C TYR A 100 -8.80 9.49 -3.78
N PHE A 101 -8.26 8.29 -3.87
CA PHE A 101 -7.58 7.67 -2.73
C PHE A 101 -6.25 8.38 -2.44
N ALA A 102 -6.06 8.87 -1.22
CA ALA A 102 -4.86 9.58 -0.79
C ALA A 102 -4.11 8.87 0.35
N GLY A 103 -4.57 7.69 0.76
CA GLY A 103 -3.96 6.87 1.79
C GLY A 103 -2.84 5.95 1.28
N TYR A 104 -2.39 5.08 2.14
CA TYR A 104 -1.45 4.02 1.84
C TYR A 104 -2.18 2.67 1.80
N PHE A 105 -2.28 2.05 0.63
CA PHE A 105 -2.86 0.73 0.44
C PHE A 105 -1.74 -0.29 0.20
N ASP A 106 -1.57 -1.20 1.15
CA ASP A 106 -0.66 -2.32 1.06
C ASP A 106 -1.45 -3.58 0.70
N GLY A 107 -1.18 -4.15 -0.46
CA GLY A 107 -1.79 -5.40 -0.91
C GLY A 107 -1.28 -6.64 -0.17
N GLY A 108 -0.28 -6.52 0.72
CA GLY A 108 0.26 -7.64 1.49
C GLY A 108 0.77 -8.81 0.64
N TYR A 109 1.10 -8.56 -0.63
CA TYR A 109 1.43 -9.56 -1.67
C TYR A 109 0.27 -10.50 -2.04
N HIS A 110 -0.95 -10.16 -1.61
CA HIS A 110 -2.17 -10.89 -1.97
C HIS A 110 -2.63 -10.58 -3.40
N GLN A 111 -3.58 -11.39 -3.86
CA GLN A 111 -4.16 -11.30 -5.19
C GLN A 111 -5.60 -10.79 -5.14
N ILE A 112 -5.97 -9.96 -6.11
CA ILE A 112 -7.36 -9.61 -6.40
C ILE A 112 -7.68 -10.15 -7.79
N GLU A 113 -8.51 -11.18 -7.83
CA GLU A 113 -8.83 -11.91 -9.05
C GLU A 113 -10.21 -11.56 -9.59
N ASN A 114 -10.43 -11.89 -10.86
CA ASN A 114 -11.71 -11.74 -11.53
C ASN A 114 -12.27 -10.30 -11.49
N LEU A 115 -11.36 -9.31 -11.52
CA LEU A 115 -11.74 -7.92 -11.69
C LEU A 115 -12.49 -7.75 -13.01
N TYR A 116 -13.72 -7.24 -12.97
CA TYR A 116 -14.47 -6.88 -14.16
C TYR A 116 -14.92 -5.44 -14.06
N ILE A 117 -14.52 -4.61 -15.03
CA ILE A 117 -14.95 -3.20 -15.12
C ILE A 117 -15.51 -2.94 -16.51
N GLN A 118 -16.72 -2.40 -16.56
CA GLN A 118 -17.28 -1.76 -17.72
C GLN A 118 -17.66 -0.34 -17.35
N SER A 119 -16.95 0.66 -17.90
CA SER A 119 -17.06 2.05 -17.47
C SER A 119 -17.08 3.03 -18.64
N SER A 120 -17.72 4.18 -18.43
CA SER A 120 -17.63 5.37 -19.28
C SER A 120 -16.97 6.55 -18.57
N ALA A 121 -16.48 6.37 -17.32
CA ALA A 121 -15.75 7.39 -16.59
C ALA A 121 -14.42 7.72 -17.29
N ASP A 122 -13.95 8.96 -17.11
CA ASP A 122 -12.73 9.43 -17.78
C ASP A 122 -11.49 8.63 -17.38
N LEU A 123 -11.38 8.27 -16.10
CA LEU A 123 -10.31 7.41 -15.60
C LEU A 123 -10.90 6.19 -14.88
N THR A 124 -10.33 5.02 -15.14
CA THR A 124 -10.82 3.78 -14.53
C THR A 124 -9.70 2.74 -14.33
N GLY A 125 -9.89 1.90 -13.33
CA GLY A 125 -9.02 0.81 -12.89
C GLY A 125 -9.56 0.23 -11.58
N LEU A 126 -8.83 -0.64 -10.91
CA LEU A 126 -9.20 -1.03 -9.54
C LEU A 126 -9.35 0.23 -8.67
N PHE A 127 -8.37 1.14 -8.75
CA PHE A 127 -8.47 2.52 -8.29
C PHE A 127 -8.70 3.43 -9.51
N ALA A 128 -9.70 4.31 -9.47
CA ALA A 128 -9.86 5.33 -10.50
C ALA A 128 -8.69 6.33 -10.43
N ALA A 129 -8.29 6.71 -9.22
CA ALA A 129 -7.09 7.52 -9.03
C ALA A 129 -6.50 7.38 -7.61
N ALA A 130 -5.18 7.58 -7.56
CA ALA A 130 -4.42 7.75 -6.33
C ALA A 130 -3.67 9.09 -6.35
N GLY A 131 -3.56 9.74 -5.21
CA GLY A 131 -2.93 11.06 -5.11
C GLY A 131 -2.35 11.33 -3.73
N SER A 132 -1.63 12.48 -3.57
CA SER A 132 -0.91 12.88 -2.37
C SER A 132 0.54 12.33 -2.29
N ASN A 133 1.43 13.10 -1.68
CA ASN A 133 2.84 12.69 -1.50
C ASN A 133 3.00 11.42 -0.64
N ASP A 134 2.04 11.14 0.24
CA ASP A 134 2.03 9.93 1.08
C ASP A 134 1.11 8.84 0.51
N GLY A 135 0.43 9.11 -0.61
CA GLY A 135 -0.44 8.16 -1.29
C GLY A 135 0.37 7.03 -1.93
N CYS A 136 0.00 5.79 -1.64
CA CYS A 136 0.66 4.62 -2.18
C CYS A 136 -0.35 3.50 -2.47
N VAL A 137 -0.12 2.79 -3.56
CA VAL A 137 -0.73 1.48 -3.82
C VAL A 137 0.43 0.52 -4.09
N CYS A 138 0.60 -0.48 -3.22
CA CYS A 138 1.76 -1.36 -3.33
C CYS A 138 1.46 -2.83 -3.02
N ASN A 139 2.41 -3.70 -3.37
CA ASN A 139 2.45 -5.13 -3.05
C ASN A 139 1.16 -5.86 -3.46
N LEU A 140 0.68 -5.65 -4.69
CA LEU A 140 -0.64 -6.13 -5.13
C LEU A 140 -0.59 -6.78 -6.51
N SER A 141 -1.13 -7.99 -6.61
CA SER A 141 -1.39 -8.63 -7.89
C SER A 141 -2.87 -8.52 -8.25
N VAL A 142 -3.18 -8.04 -9.46
CA VAL A 142 -4.56 -7.89 -9.94
C VAL A 142 -4.74 -8.65 -11.25
N SER A 143 -5.83 -9.39 -11.38
CA SER A 143 -6.19 -10.04 -12.64
C SER A 143 -7.64 -9.81 -13.04
N GLY A 144 -7.89 -9.67 -14.34
CA GLY A 144 -9.26 -9.50 -14.83
C GLY A 144 -9.39 -8.76 -16.15
N SER A 145 -10.52 -8.08 -16.33
CA SER A 145 -10.89 -7.40 -17.57
C SER A 145 -11.43 -6.01 -17.31
N VAL A 146 -10.82 -5.02 -17.96
CA VAL A 146 -11.24 -3.61 -17.90
C VAL A 146 -11.63 -3.14 -19.30
N THR A 147 -12.88 -2.70 -19.46
CA THR A 147 -13.40 -2.13 -20.70
C THR A 147 -13.91 -0.72 -20.44
N SER A 148 -13.44 0.25 -21.22
CA SER A 148 -13.81 1.65 -21.05
C SER A 148 -14.17 2.35 -22.37
N THR A 149 -15.11 3.29 -22.28
CA THR A 149 -15.37 4.30 -23.33
C THR A 149 -14.90 5.68 -22.89
N GLY A 150 -14.27 5.82 -21.74
CA GLY A 150 -13.66 7.03 -21.21
C GLY A 150 -12.31 7.36 -21.85
N MET A 151 -11.56 8.25 -21.21
CA MET A 151 -10.28 8.74 -21.74
C MET A 151 -9.10 7.85 -21.35
N GLY A 152 -9.11 7.24 -20.13
CA GLY A 152 -8.01 6.44 -19.64
C GLY A 152 -8.44 5.21 -18.86
N ALA A 153 -7.82 4.05 -19.12
CA ALA A 153 -8.09 2.82 -18.40
C ALA A 153 -6.81 2.04 -18.08
N SER A 154 -6.79 1.38 -16.93
CA SER A 154 -5.73 0.44 -16.54
C SER A 154 -6.26 -0.66 -15.63
N GLY A 155 -5.43 -1.66 -15.38
CA GLY A 155 -5.79 -2.73 -14.46
C GLY A 155 -5.73 -2.30 -12.99
N VAL A 156 -4.77 -1.45 -12.60
CA VAL A 156 -4.54 -1.11 -11.20
C VAL A 156 -4.99 0.33 -10.90
N VAL A 157 -4.35 1.36 -11.46
CA VAL A 157 -4.65 2.76 -11.13
C VAL A 157 -4.91 3.58 -12.38
N GLY A 158 -6.11 4.13 -12.55
CA GLY A 158 -6.49 4.96 -13.69
C GLY A 158 -5.70 6.26 -13.78
N GLY A 159 -5.42 6.93 -12.66
CA GLY A 159 -4.61 8.14 -12.63
C GLY A 159 -3.83 8.34 -11.34
N ILE A 160 -2.63 8.89 -11.47
CA ILE A 160 -1.79 9.28 -10.34
C ILE A 160 -1.54 10.78 -10.39
N ALA A 161 -1.62 11.44 -9.24
CA ALA A 161 -1.27 12.85 -9.07
C ALA A 161 -0.59 13.12 -7.73
N GLY A 162 0.11 14.27 -7.63
CA GLY A 162 0.57 14.82 -6.36
C GLY A 162 1.68 14.04 -5.67
N GLY A 163 2.50 13.28 -6.39
CA GLY A 163 3.64 12.55 -5.82
C GLY A 163 3.34 11.11 -5.40
N ALA A 164 2.13 10.62 -5.62
CA ALA A 164 1.77 9.24 -5.23
C ALA A 164 2.63 8.17 -5.93
N LEU A 165 2.77 7.04 -5.27
CA LEU A 165 3.58 5.89 -5.67
C LEU A 165 2.72 4.67 -5.97
N VAL A 166 2.99 4.00 -7.10
CA VAL A 166 2.55 2.62 -7.33
C VAL A 166 3.78 1.72 -7.38
N ARG A 167 3.85 0.76 -6.46
CA ARG A 167 5.05 -0.06 -6.31
C ARG A 167 4.69 -1.54 -6.15
N GLN A 168 5.50 -2.42 -6.75
CA GLN A 168 5.34 -3.88 -6.65
C GLN A 168 3.89 -4.33 -6.95
N CYS A 169 3.30 -3.72 -7.99
CA CYS A 169 1.97 -4.09 -8.46
C CYS A 169 2.06 -4.78 -9.82
N SER A 170 1.20 -5.77 -10.02
CA SER A 170 1.08 -6.46 -11.31
C SER A 170 -0.35 -6.48 -11.83
N PHE A 171 -0.49 -6.51 -13.15
CA PHE A 171 -1.77 -6.74 -13.79
C PHE A 171 -1.70 -7.80 -14.90
N ALA A 172 -2.61 -8.78 -14.81
CA ALA A 172 -2.80 -9.83 -15.81
C ALA A 172 -4.24 -9.80 -16.35
N GLY A 173 -4.40 -10.01 -17.66
CA GLY A 173 -5.73 -10.08 -18.28
C GLY A 173 -5.89 -9.15 -19.46
N SER A 174 -6.93 -8.28 -19.48
CA SER A 174 -7.19 -7.40 -20.62
C SER A 174 -7.60 -6.00 -20.22
N VAL A 175 -7.10 -4.99 -20.96
CA VAL A 175 -7.57 -3.59 -20.89
C VAL A 175 -7.96 -3.14 -22.29
N SER A 176 -9.22 -2.73 -22.48
CA SER A 176 -9.74 -2.28 -23.76
C SER A 176 -10.38 -0.90 -23.63
N VAL A 177 -9.92 0.05 -24.47
CA VAL A 177 -10.53 1.39 -24.55
C VAL A 177 -11.00 1.65 -25.99
N THR A 178 -12.25 2.07 -26.12
CA THR A 178 -12.81 2.52 -27.40
C THR A 178 -13.46 3.88 -27.19
N ASN A 179 -12.94 4.90 -27.86
CA ASN A 179 -13.40 6.28 -27.68
C ASN A 179 -13.48 7.01 -29.05
N SER A 180 -14.19 8.14 -29.08
CA SER A 180 -14.32 9.03 -30.23
C SER A 180 -13.93 10.48 -29.91
N GLY A 181 -13.29 10.72 -28.81
CA GLY A 181 -12.73 12.01 -28.38
C GLY A 181 -11.39 12.31 -29.06
N THR A 182 -10.75 13.38 -28.64
CA THR A 182 -9.43 13.77 -29.16
C THR A 182 -8.28 12.91 -28.67
N PHE A 183 -8.48 12.21 -27.56
CA PHE A 183 -7.48 11.35 -26.92
C PHE A 183 -8.15 10.20 -26.18
N CYS A 184 -7.56 9.03 -26.25
CA CYS A 184 -7.84 7.94 -25.33
C CYS A 184 -6.62 7.04 -25.15
N GLY A 185 -6.51 6.41 -23.97
CA GLY A 185 -5.35 5.60 -23.67
C GLY A 185 -5.61 4.47 -22.70
N ALA A 186 -4.70 3.49 -22.70
CA ALA A 186 -4.73 2.39 -21.75
C ALA A 186 -3.33 1.92 -21.36
N ALA A 187 -3.24 1.31 -20.19
CA ALA A 187 -2.05 0.61 -19.73
C ALA A 187 -2.39 -0.61 -18.88
N GLY A 188 -1.41 -1.47 -18.63
CA GLY A 188 -1.59 -2.56 -17.68
C GLY A 188 -1.70 -2.06 -16.24
N VAL A 189 -0.84 -1.15 -15.81
CA VAL A 189 -0.73 -0.73 -14.41
C VAL A 189 -1.30 0.68 -14.20
N VAL A 190 -0.80 1.71 -14.89
CA VAL A 190 -1.22 3.10 -14.69
C VAL A 190 -1.55 3.79 -16.02
N ALA A 191 -2.79 4.32 -16.17
CA ALA A 191 -3.16 5.01 -17.40
C ALA A 191 -2.62 6.44 -17.45
N GLY A 192 -2.71 7.22 -16.39
CA GLY A 192 -2.18 8.60 -16.32
C GLY A 192 -1.25 8.79 -15.13
N LEU A 193 -0.01 9.23 -15.37
CA LEU A 193 0.99 9.48 -14.33
C LEU A 193 1.38 10.96 -14.34
N GLN A 194 0.97 11.69 -13.33
CA GLN A 194 1.29 13.11 -13.16
C GLN A 194 2.00 13.38 -11.85
N ASN A 195 3.29 13.73 -11.90
CA ASN A 195 4.14 13.97 -10.72
C ASN A 195 4.08 12.79 -9.75
N GLY A 196 4.62 11.65 -10.14
CA GLY A 196 4.61 10.43 -9.33
C GLY A 196 5.53 9.35 -9.86
N ALA A 197 5.46 8.17 -9.28
CA ALA A 197 6.33 7.07 -9.63
C ALA A 197 5.59 5.74 -9.78
N VAL A 198 6.06 4.93 -10.73
CA VAL A 198 5.68 3.53 -10.92
C VAL A 198 6.95 2.70 -10.85
N VAL A 199 7.08 1.87 -9.82
CA VAL A 199 8.33 1.20 -9.47
C VAL A 199 8.09 -0.28 -9.25
N GLU A 200 8.94 -1.15 -9.80
CA GLU A 200 8.84 -2.60 -9.57
C GLU A 200 7.47 -3.18 -9.97
N CYS A 201 6.88 -2.66 -11.05
CA CYS A 201 5.56 -3.07 -11.51
C CYS A 201 5.64 -3.87 -12.81
N SER A 202 4.67 -4.74 -13.03
CA SER A 202 4.63 -5.56 -14.24
C SER A 202 3.25 -5.68 -14.87
N SER A 203 3.24 -5.98 -16.17
CA SER A 203 2.02 -6.27 -16.91
C SER A 203 2.20 -7.45 -17.85
N SER A 204 1.26 -8.38 -17.82
CA SER A 204 1.10 -9.43 -18.82
C SER A 204 -0.20 -9.28 -19.63
N ALA A 205 -0.83 -8.11 -19.54
CA ALA A 205 -2.15 -7.86 -20.11
C ALA A 205 -2.16 -7.72 -21.63
N SER A 206 -3.28 -8.09 -22.24
CA SER A 206 -3.63 -7.70 -23.61
C SER A 206 -4.27 -6.30 -23.60
N ILE A 207 -3.56 -5.31 -24.12
CA ILE A 207 -3.99 -3.90 -24.12
C ILE A 207 -4.40 -3.49 -25.52
N THR A 208 -5.63 -3.01 -25.68
CA THR A 208 -6.16 -2.57 -26.98
C THR A 208 -6.83 -1.20 -26.83
N VAL A 209 -6.35 -0.23 -27.61
CA VAL A 209 -6.94 1.12 -27.67
C VAL A 209 -7.37 1.43 -29.09
N THR A 210 -8.62 1.84 -29.23
CA THR A 210 -9.18 2.25 -30.54
C THR A 210 -9.78 3.64 -30.41
N ASN A 211 -9.32 4.57 -31.25
CA ASN A 211 -9.92 5.90 -31.38
C ASN A 211 -10.54 6.07 -32.78
N SER A 212 -11.85 6.25 -32.82
CA SER A 212 -12.60 6.42 -34.04
C SER A 212 -12.68 7.87 -34.54
N ASN A 213 -12.19 8.84 -33.77
CA ASN A 213 -12.12 10.23 -34.17
C ASN A 213 -11.03 10.43 -35.23
N PHE A 214 -11.36 11.10 -36.33
CA PHE A 214 -10.43 11.39 -37.44
C PHE A 214 -9.17 12.16 -36.97
N MET A 215 -9.32 13.04 -35.99
CA MET A 215 -8.23 13.84 -35.39
C MET A 215 -7.78 13.30 -34.04
N GLY A 216 -8.25 12.13 -33.64
CA GLY A 216 -7.99 11.55 -32.33
C GLY A 216 -6.70 10.73 -32.28
N ALA A 217 -6.12 10.65 -31.08
CA ALA A 217 -5.00 9.80 -30.77
C ALA A 217 -5.45 8.60 -29.89
N ALA A 218 -4.90 7.42 -30.19
CA ALA A 218 -4.97 6.21 -29.39
C ALA A 218 -3.58 5.94 -28.80
N VAL A 219 -3.48 5.78 -27.48
CA VAL A 219 -2.20 5.61 -26.78
C VAL A 219 -2.24 4.38 -25.90
N ALA A 220 -1.27 3.46 -26.04
CA ALA A 220 -1.24 2.23 -25.25
C ALA A 220 0.16 1.93 -24.71
N GLY A 221 0.28 1.81 -23.39
CA GLY A 221 1.52 1.48 -22.70
C GLY A 221 1.46 0.14 -21.99
N GLY A 222 2.53 -0.62 -21.98
CA GLY A 222 2.57 -1.89 -21.26
C GLY A 222 2.36 -1.71 -19.78
N VAL A 223 3.08 -0.79 -19.17
CA VAL A 223 3.02 -0.47 -17.74
C VAL A 223 2.32 0.88 -17.52
N VAL A 224 2.77 1.93 -18.19
CA VAL A 224 2.21 3.29 -18.09
C VAL A 224 1.79 3.80 -19.47
N CYS A 225 0.59 4.40 -19.56
CA CYS A 225 0.13 4.94 -20.84
C CYS A 225 0.70 6.34 -21.09
N PHE A 226 0.52 7.27 -20.13
CA PHE A 226 0.85 8.68 -20.36
C PHE A 226 1.50 9.33 -19.14
N GLY A 227 2.64 10.02 -19.35
CA GLY A 227 3.40 10.76 -18.31
C GLY A 227 3.26 12.27 -18.44
N ARG A 228 3.19 12.99 -17.31
CA ARG A 228 3.16 14.45 -17.23
C ARG A 228 3.91 14.95 -16.00
N GLY A 229 4.65 16.06 -16.11
CA GLY A 229 5.48 16.58 -15.03
C GLY A 229 6.60 15.61 -14.66
N LEU A 230 6.96 15.52 -13.38
CA LEU A 230 7.95 14.56 -12.92
C LEU A 230 7.37 13.13 -12.98
N THR A 231 7.91 12.32 -13.88
CA THR A 231 7.46 10.95 -14.14
C THR A 231 8.62 9.99 -13.96
N VAL A 232 8.51 9.07 -13.02
CA VAL A 232 9.53 8.03 -12.77
C VAL A 232 8.92 6.66 -13.03
N VAL A 233 9.55 5.88 -13.92
CA VAL A 233 9.19 4.48 -14.16
C VAL A 233 10.46 3.64 -14.07
N SER A 234 10.57 2.80 -13.06
CA SER A 234 11.81 2.05 -12.85
C SER A 234 11.56 0.61 -12.43
N ARG A 235 12.49 -0.26 -12.83
CA ARG A 235 12.46 -1.69 -12.52
C ARG A 235 11.12 -2.35 -12.87
N CYS A 236 10.55 -1.97 -14.04
CA CYS A 236 9.27 -2.46 -14.51
C CYS A 236 9.44 -3.36 -15.73
N TYR A 237 8.50 -4.27 -15.93
CA TYR A 237 8.50 -5.06 -17.17
C TYR A 237 7.11 -5.30 -17.75
N ASN A 238 7.07 -5.55 -19.07
CA ASN A 238 5.86 -5.96 -19.77
C ASN A 238 6.11 -7.21 -20.62
N THR A 239 5.17 -8.14 -20.53
CA THR A 239 5.13 -9.37 -21.36
C THR A 239 3.86 -9.46 -22.18
N GLY A 240 2.88 -8.58 -21.90
CA GLY A 240 1.61 -8.54 -22.57
C GLY A 240 1.67 -7.88 -23.95
N THR A 241 0.59 -8.02 -24.72
CA THR A 241 0.48 -7.45 -26.06
C THR A 241 -0.15 -6.06 -26.03
N ILE A 242 0.38 -5.14 -26.84
CA ILE A 242 -0.04 -3.75 -26.85
C ILE A 242 -0.44 -3.34 -28.27
N ASN A 243 -1.65 -2.84 -28.43
CA ASN A 243 -2.14 -2.36 -29.70
C ASN A 243 -2.87 -1.02 -29.58
N ALA A 244 -2.48 -0.04 -30.39
CA ALA A 244 -3.16 1.26 -30.49
C ALA A 244 -3.53 1.55 -31.93
N SER A 245 -4.83 1.74 -32.20
CA SER A 245 -5.39 2.01 -33.53
C SER A 245 -6.17 3.32 -33.56
N ALA A 246 -5.73 4.23 -34.41
CA ALA A 246 -6.43 5.49 -34.70
C ALA A 246 -6.16 5.94 -36.15
N MET A 247 -7.03 6.77 -36.71
CA MET A 247 -6.82 7.27 -38.05
C MET A 247 -5.65 8.25 -38.14
N LEU A 248 -5.46 9.11 -37.14
CA LEU A 248 -4.38 10.08 -37.11
C LEU A 248 -3.13 9.52 -36.42
N MET A 249 -3.25 9.03 -35.20
CA MET A 249 -2.08 8.70 -34.38
C MET A 249 -2.35 7.55 -33.41
N GLY A 250 -1.81 6.37 -33.71
CA GLY A 250 -1.72 5.24 -32.78
C GLY A 250 -0.31 5.17 -32.19
N ILE A 251 -0.19 5.29 -30.87
CA ILE A 251 1.10 5.33 -30.17
C ILE A 251 1.17 4.16 -29.21
N THR A 252 2.28 3.42 -29.25
CA THR A 252 2.53 2.34 -28.29
C THR A 252 3.92 2.44 -27.68
N GLY A 253 4.03 2.08 -26.41
CA GLY A 253 5.31 1.92 -25.71
C GLY A 253 5.30 0.66 -24.85
N GLY A 254 6.35 -0.14 -24.93
CA GLY A 254 6.44 -1.37 -24.16
C GLY A 254 6.36 -1.14 -22.66
N ILE A 255 6.88 -0.01 -22.16
CA ILE A 255 6.85 0.42 -20.76
C ILE A 255 5.99 1.68 -20.64
N LEU A 256 6.38 2.79 -21.24
CA LEU A 256 5.64 4.07 -21.25
C LEU A 256 5.30 4.47 -22.69
N ALA A 257 4.04 4.73 -22.99
CA ALA A 257 3.68 5.03 -24.37
C ALA A 257 3.95 6.46 -24.77
N ALA A 258 3.53 7.46 -24.00
CA ALA A 258 3.69 8.85 -24.39
C ALA A 258 3.89 9.79 -23.21
N THR A 259 4.44 10.97 -23.50
CA THR A 259 4.56 12.09 -22.56
C THR A 259 4.37 13.43 -23.26
N VAL A 260 4.22 14.51 -22.50
CA VAL A 260 4.20 15.90 -23.00
C VAL A 260 5.57 16.54 -22.90
N GLU A 261 5.83 17.58 -23.68
CA GLU A 261 7.12 18.28 -23.77
C GLU A 261 7.63 18.89 -22.45
N SER A 262 6.74 19.26 -21.55
CA SER A 262 7.10 19.85 -20.25
C SER A 262 7.34 18.81 -19.16
N ALA A 263 7.32 17.52 -19.50
CA ALA A 263 7.55 16.46 -18.54
C ALA A 263 9.05 16.18 -18.37
N GLU A 264 9.45 15.90 -17.13
CA GLU A 264 10.75 15.30 -16.79
C GLU A 264 10.53 13.81 -16.56
N VAL A 265 10.91 13.00 -17.53
CA VAL A 265 10.66 11.55 -17.53
C VAL A 265 11.96 10.78 -17.34
N SER A 266 11.98 9.90 -16.35
CA SER A 266 13.04 8.91 -16.15
C SER A 266 12.46 7.50 -16.27
N ILE A 267 13.03 6.70 -17.18
CA ILE A 267 12.72 5.27 -17.34
C ILE A 267 14.02 4.51 -17.15
N SER A 268 14.10 3.66 -16.12
CA SER A 268 15.33 2.91 -15.83
C SER A 268 15.09 1.45 -15.45
N ASP A 269 16.04 0.61 -15.77
CA ASP A 269 16.08 -0.80 -15.33
C ASP A 269 14.80 -1.56 -15.72
N CYS A 270 14.29 -1.30 -16.92
CA CYS A 270 13.02 -1.85 -17.40
C CYS A 270 13.25 -2.75 -18.61
N TYR A 271 12.35 -3.73 -18.79
CA TYR A 271 12.35 -4.49 -20.01
C TYR A 271 10.96 -4.79 -20.58
N ASN A 272 10.89 -4.98 -21.90
CA ASN A 272 9.67 -5.37 -22.59
C ASN A 272 9.93 -6.56 -23.55
N VAL A 273 9.14 -7.62 -23.39
CA VAL A 273 9.12 -8.75 -24.33
C VAL A 273 7.75 -8.91 -25.04
N GLY A 274 6.78 -8.08 -24.63
CA GLY A 274 5.44 -8.06 -25.22
C GLY A 274 5.44 -7.38 -26.59
N GLN A 275 4.59 -7.88 -27.49
CA GLN A 275 4.41 -7.31 -28.83
C GLN A 275 3.83 -5.90 -28.77
N VAL A 276 4.42 -4.96 -29.49
CA VAL A 276 3.94 -3.59 -29.63
C VAL A 276 3.48 -3.34 -31.05
N SER A 277 2.27 -2.80 -31.23
CA SER A 277 1.64 -2.58 -32.52
C SER A 277 0.88 -1.25 -32.55
N GLY A 278 1.26 -0.36 -33.43
CA GLY A 278 0.64 0.98 -33.61
C GLY A 278 1.30 1.76 -34.74
N GLY A 279 0.82 2.97 -35.00
CA GLY A 279 1.42 3.86 -35.98
C GLY A 279 2.82 4.33 -35.63
N THR A 280 3.04 4.63 -34.34
CA THR A 280 4.34 4.91 -33.74
C THR A 280 4.55 3.97 -32.55
N SER A 281 5.57 3.14 -32.61
CA SER A 281 5.81 2.09 -31.63
C SER A 281 7.23 2.15 -31.07
N GLY A 282 7.36 2.09 -29.76
CA GLY A 282 8.63 1.99 -29.04
C GLY A 282 8.70 0.73 -28.18
N GLY A 283 9.83 0.03 -28.21
CA GLY A 283 10.05 -1.15 -27.40
C GLY A 283 10.02 -0.84 -25.91
N ILE A 284 10.44 0.35 -25.52
CA ILE A 284 10.43 0.87 -24.14
C ILE A 284 9.52 2.10 -24.06
N PHE A 285 9.85 3.15 -24.79
CA PHE A 285 9.13 4.41 -24.79
C PHE A 285 8.61 4.72 -26.20
N GLY A 286 7.35 5.12 -26.33
CA GLY A 286 6.71 5.36 -27.61
C GLY A 286 7.10 6.69 -28.24
N MET A 287 6.61 7.80 -27.68
CA MET A 287 6.96 9.13 -28.19
C MET A 287 6.68 10.27 -27.21
N ILE A 288 7.35 11.40 -27.45
CA ILE A 288 6.99 12.69 -26.87
C ILE A 288 5.88 13.29 -27.73
N SER A 289 4.80 13.78 -27.10
CA SER A 289 3.71 14.43 -27.81
C SER A 289 4.22 15.73 -28.45
N PRO A 290 4.15 15.89 -29.78
CA PRO A 290 4.84 16.95 -30.49
C PRO A 290 4.06 18.26 -30.39
N ILE A 291 4.50 19.16 -29.54
CA ILE A 291 4.12 20.56 -29.63
C ILE A 291 5.32 21.42 -30.09
N ASP A 292 6.55 21.10 -29.67
CA ASP A 292 7.76 21.81 -30.09
C ASP A 292 8.99 20.87 -30.09
N PRO A 293 9.43 20.38 -31.25
CA PRO A 293 10.58 19.46 -31.33
C PRO A 293 11.90 20.05 -30.85
N THR A 294 12.00 21.37 -30.66
CA THR A 294 13.23 22.00 -30.20
C THR A 294 13.42 21.91 -28.67
N LYS A 295 12.39 21.51 -27.94
CA LYS A 295 12.42 21.34 -26.47
C LYS A 295 12.50 19.88 -26.03
N ALA A 296 12.40 18.96 -26.98
CA ALA A 296 12.25 17.53 -26.70
C ALA A 296 13.53 16.81 -26.27
N GLU A 297 14.72 17.35 -26.58
CA GLU A 297 15.98 16.60 -26.46
C GLU A 297 16.43 16.22 -25.05
N ASN A 298 15.83 16.80 -23.99
CA ASN A 298 16.19 16.48 -22.60
C ASN A 298 15.02 16.05 -21.71
N ALA A 299 13.84 15.88 -22.25
CA ALA A 299 12.63 15.61 -21.48
C ALA A 299 12.51 14.14 -21.03
N VAL A 300 13.13 13.20 -21.77
CA VAL A 300 13.02 11.76 -21.51
C VAL A 300 14.39 11.14 -21.39
N GLN A 301 14.70 10.59 -20.24
CA GLN A 301 15.91 9.81 -19.98
C GLN A 301 15.55 8.33 -19.90
N VAL A 302 16.18 7.52 -20.77
CA VAL A 302 16.04 6.07 -20.76
C VAL A 302 17.41 5.44 -20.51
N SER A 303 17.53 4.71 -19.41
CA SER A 303 18.79 4.07 -19.01
C SER A 303 18.58 2.62 -18.62
N ASN A 304 19.50 1.74 -18.94
CA ASN A 304 19.48 0.32 -18.61
C ASN A 304 18.13 -0.36 -18.93
N CYS A 305 17.56 -0.05 -20.12
CA CYS A 305 16.27 -0.56 -20.57
C CYS A 305 16.42 -1.39 -21.82
N TYR A 306 15.69 -2.52 -21.88
CA TYR A 306 15.86 -3.52 -22.93
C TYR A 306 14.53 -3.97 -23.50
N PHE A 307 14.52 -4.32 -24.79
CA PHE A 307 13.32 -4.87 -25.42
C PHE A 307 13.65 -6.03 -26.35
N LEU A 308 12.72 -6.95 -26.47
CA LEU A 308 12.83 -8.07 -27.39
C LEU A 308 12.69 -7.56 -28.84
N THR A 309 13.74 -7.72 -29.64
CA THR A 309 13.79 -7.22 -31.04
C THR A 309 12.66 -7.74 -31.90
N SER A 310 12.22 -8.97 -31.71
CA SER A 310 11.10 -9.57 -32.42
C SER A 310 9.72 -9.04 -31.99
N ALA A 311 9.65 -8.32 -30.85
CA ALA A 311 8.42 -7.70 -30.38
C ALA A 311 8.09 -6.37 -31.08
N GLY A 312 8.99 -5.82 -31.87
CA GLY A 312 8.85 -4.55 -32.59
C GLY A 312 9.23 -3.33 -31.75
N GLY A 313 9.11 -2.15 -32.34
CA GLY A 313 9.25 -0.89 -31.61
C GLY A 313 10.67 -0.36 -31.44
N ASN A 314 11.59 -0.62 -32.36
CA ASN A 314 12.92 0.01 -32.32
C ASN A 314 12.85 1.48 -32.82
N ASN A 315 12.84 2.42 -31.91
CA ASN A 315 12.78 3.85 -32.16
C ASN A 315 13.93 4.64 -31.50
N GLY A 316 14.98 3.95 -31.05
CA GLY A 316 16.17 4.55 -30.43
C GLY A 316 16.10 4.70 -28.92
N TYR A 317 14.97 4.34 -28.26
CA TYR A 317 14.87 4.30 -26.79
C TYR A 317 15.00 2.85 -26.30
N GLY A 318 16.07 2.59 -25.52
CA GLY A 318 16.40 1.27 -25.04
C GLY A 318 17.23 0.43 -26.02
N THR A 319 17.67 -0.74 -25.59
CA THR A 319 18.53 -1.67 -26.34
C THR A 319 17.73 -2.90 -26.75
N GLY A 320 17.73 -3.21 -28.06
CA GLY A 320 17.09 -4.42 -28.58
C GLY A 320 17.98 -5.64 -28.34
N MET A 321 17.37 -6.72 -27.81
CA MET A 321 18.04 -8.01 -27.54
C MET A 321 17.22 -9.16 -28.12
N THR A 322 17.86 -10.31 -28.28
CA THR A 322 17.21 -11.58 -28.65
C THR A 322 16.61 -12.26 -27.41
N ALA A 323 15.70 -13.21 -27.65
CA ALA A 323 15.11 -13.99 -26.55
C ALA A 323 16.17 -14.80 -25.76
N ASP A 324 17.14 -15.36 -26.48
CA ASP A 324 18.20 -16.18 -25.85
C ASP A 324 19.12 -15.32 -24.95
N GLU A 325 19.37 -14.07 -25.32
CA GLU A 325 20.14 -13.12 -24.49
C GLU A 325 19.35 -12.70 -23.25
N MET A 326 18.03 -12.46 -23.39
CA MET A 326 17.19 -11.95 -22.29
C MET A 326 16.77 -13.04 -21.28
N LYS A 327 17.02 -14.32 -21.55
CA LYS A 327 16.71 -15.45 -20.67
C LYS A 327 17.94 -15.99 -19.95
N THR A 328 18.81 -15.10 -19.52
CA THR A 328 20.08 -15.47 -18.88
C THR A 328 20.24 -14.77 -17.53
N GLU A 329 20.99 -15.41 -16.62
CA GLU A 329 21.43 -14.79 -15.38
C GLU A 329 22.24 -13.53 -15.61
N GLU A 330 23.00 -13.47 -16.71
CA GLU A 330 23.77 -12.28 -17.08
C GLU A 330 22.83 -11.10 -17.36
N PHE A 331 21.77 -11.31 -18.12
CA PHE A 331 20.75 -10.28 -18.37
C PHE A 331 20.04 -9.86 -17.09
N LYS A 332 19.60 -10.82 -16.24
CA LYS A 332 19.00 -10.52 -14.95
C LYS A 332 19.92 -9.64 -14.11
N ASN A 333 21.20 -9.99 -13.98
CA ASN A 333 22.16 -9.20 -13.21
C ASN A 333 22.43 -7.82 -13.85
N GLN A 334 22.32 -7.69 -15.17
CA GLN A 334 22.48 -6.43 -15.88
C GLN A 334 21.34 -5.44 -15.56
N ILE A 335 20.08 -5.90 -15.46
CA ILE A 335 18.95 -5.04 -15.14
C ILE A 335 18.77 -4.83 -13.62
N ASP A 336 19.32 -5.68 -12.78
CA ASP A 336 19.06 -5.68 -11.33
C ASP A 336 20.17 -5.01 -10.48
N GLN A 337 21.28 -4.64 -11.00
CA GLN A 337 22.37 -3.86 -10.39
C GLN A 337 22.41 -3.84 -8.84
N SER A 338 22.34 -4.99 -8.18
CA SER A 338 22.40 -5.18 -6.72
C SER A 338 21.11 -4.85 -5.94
N ALA A 339 19.97 -4.73 -6.59
CA ALA A 339 18.71 -4.41 -5.90
C ALA A 339 17.89 -5.64 -5.47
N HIS A 340 18.29 -6.86 -5.88
CA HIS A 340 17.55 -8.12 -5.65
C HIS A 340 16.05 -8.05 -6.01
N VAL A 341 15.72 -7.23 -7.02
CA VAL A 341 14.35 -7.03 -7.48
C VAL A 341 13.93 -8.08 -8.50
N PHE A 342 14.90 -8.64 -9.24
CA PHE A 342 14.63 -9.63 -10.26
C PHE A 342 15.23 -10.99 -9.94
N VAL A 343 14.50 -12.05 -10.25
CA VAL A 343 14.94 -13.43 -10.18
C VAL A 343 14.66 -14.15 -11.49
N MET A 344 15.39 -15.22 -11.75
CA MET A 344 15.10 -16.14 -12.85
C MET A 344 14.15 -17.21 -12.35
N ASP A 345 13.13 -17.52 -13.14
CA ASP A 345 12.20 -18.61 -12.91
C ASP A 345 11.88 -19.27 -14.25
N ASP A 346 12.35 -20.48 -14.45
CA ASP A 346 12.21 -21.20 -15.72
C ASP A 346 10.76 -21.58 -16.03
N ASP A 347 9.93 -21.76 -15.02
CA ASP A 347 8.54 -22.19 -15.16
C ASP A 347 7.57 -20.99 -15.37
N THR A 348 7.98 -19.82 -14.93
CA THR A 348 7.18 -18.59 -14.99
C THR A 348 7.72 -17.67 -16.07
N ASN A 349 6.89 -16.86 -16.69
CA ASN A 349 7.26 -15.81 -17.65
C ASN A 349 8.14 -16.32 -18.82
N ASN A 350 8.00 -17.58 -19.24
CA ASN A 350 8.80 -18.17 -20.32
C ASN A 350 10.33 -18.08 -20.11
N GLY A 351 10.81 -18.06 -18.88
CA GLY A 351 12.23 -17.96 -18.52
C GLY A 351 12.82 -16.56 -18.66
N TYR A 352 12.03 -15.50 -18.80
CA TYR A 352 12.49 -14.12 -18.62
C TYR A 352 12.49 -13.76 -17.14
N PRO A 353 13.36 -12.83 -16.69
CA PRO A 353 13.36 -12.40 -15.29
C PRO A 353 11.99 -11.95 -14.79
N ILE A 354 11.65 -12.27 -13.57
CA ILE A 354 10.43 -11.80 -12.90
C ILE A 354 10.78 -11.04 -11.63
N HIS A 355 9.84 -10.28 -11.09
CA HIS A 355 10.05 -9.66 -9.79
C HIS A 355 10.19 -10.71 -8.69
N ALA A 356 11.17 -10.50 -7.85
CA ALA A 356 11.27 -11.14 -6.57
C ALA A 356 10.13 -10.62 -5.69
N LEU A 357 9.07 -11.38 -5.51
CA LEU A 357 7.95 -10.97 -4.65
C LEU A 357 8.35 -11.10 -3.16
N LEU A 358 9.54 -10.60 -2.83
CA LEU A 358 10.04 -10.58 -1.47
C LEU A 358 9.58 -9.33 -0.76
N GLY A 359 9.05 -9.51 0.44
CA GLY A 359 8.72 -8.39 1.31
C GLY A 359 8.63 -8.80 2.75
N CYS A 360 8.67 -7.81 3.63
CA CYS A 360 8.35 -8.00 5.02
C CYS A 360 7.52 -6.82 5.53
N VAL A 361 6.54 -7.12 6.34
CA VAL A 361 5.73 -6.14 7.05
C VAL A 361 6.01 -6.32 8.54
N LEU A 362 6.81 -5.40 9.10
CA LEU A 362 7.06 -5.36 10.53
C LEU A 362 5.81 -4.88 11.24
N MET A 363 5.32 -5.66 12.19
CA MET A 363 4.12 -5.33 12.96
C MET A 363 4.49 -4.51 14.20
N PRO A 364 3.57 -3.68 14.72
CA PRO A 364 3.77 -3.03 16.00
C PRO A 364 4.01 -4.05 17.11
N VAL A 365 4.85 -3.67 18.06
CA VAL A 365 5.04 -4.45 19.28
C VAL A 365 3.70 -4.65 20.01
N SER A 366 3.50 -5.81 20.58
CA SER A 366 2.34 -6.12 21.42
C SER A 366 2.77 -6.75 22.74
N ASP A 367 1.80 -6.94 23.65
CA ASP A 367 2.01 -7.60 24.94
C ASP A 367 3.24 -7.04 25.70
N VAL A 368 3.41 -5.71 25.66
CA VAL A 368 4.50 -5.01 26.34
C VAL A 368 4.24 -5.04 27.84
N THR A 369 5.25 -5.43 28.60
CA THR A 369 5.28 -5.39 30.08
C THR A 369 6.52 -4.63 30.53
N SER A 370 6.81 -4.65 31.82
CA SER A 370 8.06 -4.08 32.37
C SER A 370 9.32 -4.83 31.92
N THR A 371 9.21 -6.13 31.64
CA THR A 371 10.36 -7.01 31.36
C THR A 371 10.20 -7.85 30.10
N SER A 372 9.11 -7.69 29.36
CA SER A 372 8.87 -8.45 28.13
C SER A 372 8.13 -7.64 27.07
N ALA A 373 8.26 -8.07 25.82
CA ALA A 373 7.51 -7.54 24.69
C ALA A 373 7.40 -8.60 23.58
N LYS A 374 6.35 -8.59 22.79
CA LYS A 374 6.20 -9.49 21.65
C LYS A 374 6.43 -8.72 20.35
N LEU A 375 7.44 -9.10 19.59
CA LEU A 375 7.68 -8.65 18.21
C LEU A 375 7.01 -9.61 17.25
N SER A 376 6.45 -9.10 16.18
CA SER A 376 5.89 -9.92 15.11
C SER A 376 6.04 -9.26 13.73
N ALA A 377 6.04 -10.08 12.70
CA ALA A 377 6.10 -9.64 11.32
C ALA A 377 5.44 -10.65 10.38
N TRP A 378 5.04 -10.19 9.20
CA TRP A 378 4.81 -11.05 8.04
C TRP A 378 6.04 -10.99 7.14
N ILE A 379 6.56 -12.18 6.76
CA ILE A 379 7.59 -12.33 5.75
C ILE A 379 6.94 -12.99 4.55
N HIS A 380 7.04 -12.37 3.40
CA HIS A 380 6.68 -12.97 2.13
C HIS A 380 7.96 -13.28 1.38
N GLN A 381 8.42 -14.53 1.46
CA GLN A 381 9.65 -14.97 0.81
C GLN A 381 9.50 -14.96 -0.71
N GLY A 382 8.28 -15.20 -1.21
CA GLY A 382 7.99 -15.25 -2.64
C GLY A 382 8.79 -16.32 -3.34
N ASN A 383 9.51 -15.92 -4.36
CA ASN A 383 10.34 -16.80 -5.20
C ASN A 383 11.85 -16.66 -4.93
N ILE A 384 12.24 -16.10 -3.78
CA ILE A 384 13.65 -15.98 -3.35
C ILE A 384 13.95 -16.97 -2.22
N GLN A 385 15.15 -17.56 -2.26
CA GLN A 385 15.68 -18.34 -1.14
C GLN A 385 16.41 -17.40 -0.17
N LEU A 386 15.90 -17.35 1.06
CA LEU A 386 16.56 -16.66 2.17
C LEU A 386 17.44 -17.63 2.93
N ALA A 387 18.65 -17.22 3.27
CA ALA A 387 19.53 -17.99 4.13
C ALA A 387 19.05 -17.97 5.58
N ARG A 388 18.57 -16.81 6.08
CA ARG A 388 17.95 -16.66 7.39
C ARG A 388 17.12 -15.37 7.48
N ALA A 389 16.24 -15.32 8.49
CA ALA A 389 15.55 -14.12 8.92
C ALA A 389 15.69 -13.97 10.44
N TYR A 390 15.82 -12.75 10.93
CA TYR A 390 15.92 -12.50 12.36
C TYR A 390 15.41 -11.12 12.75
N PHE A 391 14.72 -11.04 13.91
CA PHE A 391 14.52 -9.76 14.57
C PHE A 391 15.84 -9.32 15.21
N TYR A 392 16.11 -8.03 15.13
CA TYR A 392 17.18 -7.40 15.89
C TYR A 392 16.61 -6.29 16.76
N TYR A 393 17.06 -6.19 18.00
CA TYR A 393 16.58 -5.19 18.95
C TYR A 393 17.68 -4.74 19.89
N ALA A 394 17.55 -3.50 20.39
CA ALA A 394 18.44 -2.93 21.38
C ALA A 394 17.74 -1.81 22.16
N ALA A 395 18.14 -1.57 23.40
CA ALA A 395 17.82 -0.31 24.05
C ALA A 395 18.48 0.84 23.28
N ILE A 396 17.83 2.01 23.21
CA ILE A 396 18.32 3.12 22.35
C ILE A 396 19.76 3.50 22.68
N ASP A 397 20.16 3.43 23.95
CA ASP A 397 21.50 3.75 24.39
C ASP A 397 22.48 2.56 24.36
N ALA A 398 22.05 1.38 23.91
CA ALA A 398 22.90 0.20 23.81
C ALA A 398 23.77 0.28 22.53
N GLY A 399 25.03 -0.13 22.67
CA GLY A 399 25.99 -0.10 21.55
C GLY A 399 25.86 -1.28 20.57
N GLU A 400 25.10 -2.32 20.92
CA GLU A 400 24.97 -3.56 20.13
C GLU A 400 23.52 -4.04 20.10
N PHE A 401 23.14 -4.65 18.95
CA PHE A 401 21.83 -5.29 18.79
C PHE A 401 21.91 -6.77 19.19
N THR A 402 20.82 -7.25 19.77
CA THR A 402 20.57 -8.67 19.98
C THR A 402 19.74 -9.21 18.81
N GLU A 403 20.18 -10.32 18.22
CA GLU A 403 19.49 -11.00 17.12
C GLU A 403 18.68 -12.19 17.64
N VAL A 404 17.46 -12.37 17.13
CA VAL A 404 16.60 -13.54 17.41
C VAL A 404 16.11 -14.10 16.09
N GLU A 405 16.60 -15.29 15.73
CA GLU A 405 16.30 -15.96 14.48
C GLU A 405 14.84 -16.43 14.42
N VAL A 406 14.21 -16.30 13.26
CA VAL A 406 12.82 -16.70 13.00
C VAL A 406 12.70 -17.46 11.68
N ALA A 407 11.51 -17.97 11.35
CA ALA A 407 11.25 -18.57 10.05
C ALA A 407 11.44 -17.54 8.91
N THR A 408 11.76 -18.03 7.73
CA THR A 408 12.03 -17.17 6.55
C THR A 408 10.79 -16.85 5.73
N ASP A 409 9.62 -17.36 6.11
CA ASP A 409 8.35 -17.14 5.40
C ASP A 409 7.16 -17.22 6.36
N GLY A 410 6.07 -16.51 6.01
CA GLY A 410 4.83 -16.48 6.76
C GLY A 410 4.83 -15.53 7.96
N TYR A 411 3.87 -15.72 8.86
CA TYR A 411 3.79 -14.98 10.10
C TYR A 411 4.84 -15.48 11.09
N VAL A 412 5.64 -14.57 11.60
CA VAL A 412 6.70 -14.84 12.57
C VAL A 412 6.50 -13.98 13.82
N GLU A 413 6.74 -14.56 14.98
CA GLU A 413 6.70 -13.83 16.24
C GLU A 413 7.79 -14.29 17.20
N VAL A 414 8.21 -13.42 18.10
CA VAL A 414 9.14 -13.70 19.19
C VAL A 414 8.72 -12.93 20.43
N ILE A 415 8.82 -13.58 21.58
CA ILE A 415 8.66 -12.91 22.87
C ILE A 415 10.06 -12.58 23.39
N LEU A 416 10.32 -11.29 23.56
CA LEU A 416 11.51 -10.81 24.23
C LEU A 416 11.28 -10.89 25.75
N GLU A 417 12.24 -11.40 26.47
CA GLU A 417 12.24 -11.51 27.92
C GLU A 417 13.46 -10.78 28.51
N ASP A 418 13.49 -10.60 29.83
CA ASP A 418 14.58 -9.94 30.56
C ASP A 418 14.90 -8.51 30.06
N LEU A 419 13.90 -7.80 29.56
CA LEU A 419 14.02 -6.39 29.22
C LEU A 419 14.13 -5.53 30.48
N GLN A 420 14.72 -4.34 30.36
CA GLN A 420 14.77 -3.35 31.43
C GLN A 420 13.47 -2.55 31.46
N GLU A 421 12.93 -2.29 32.64
CA GLU A 421 11.75 -1.46 32.84
C GLU A 421 11.99 0.00 32.44
N GLU A 422 10.93 0.73 32.08
CA GLU A 422 10.95 2.14 31.66
C GLU A 422 12.03 2.46 30.59
N THR A 423 12.35 1.47 29.76
CA THR A 423 13.43 1.58 28.80
C THR A 423 12.89 1.61 27.38
N GLU A 424 13.35 2.57 26.61
CA GLU A 424 13.01 2.68 25.20
C GLU A 424 13.91 1.75 24.36
N TYR A 425 13.26 0.88 23.58
CA TYR A 425 13.90 -0.07 22.68
C TYR A 425 13.61 0.29 21.22
N GLN A 426 14.56 -0.01 20.37
CA GLN A 426 14.42 -0.04 18.92
C GLN A 426 14.50 -1.49 18.43
N TYR A 427 13.74 -1.81 17.38
CA TYR A 427 13.76 -3.14 16.79
C TYR A 427 13.49 -3.08 15.29
N GLY A 428 13.92 -4.10 14.58
CA GLY A 428 13.69 -4.30 13.16
C GLY A 428 13.76 -5.78 12.80
N LEU A 429 13.48 -6.08 11.54
CA LEU A 429 13.61 -7.41 10.96
C LEU A 429 14.63 -7.36 9.81
N SER A 430 15.57 -8.29 9.80
CA SER A 430 16.55 -8.45 8.72
C SER A 430 16.32 -9.78 8.00
N LEU A 431 16.30 -9.73 6.67
CA LEU A 431 16.24 -10.87 5.77
C LEU A 431 17.60 -11.01 5.10
N VAL A 432 18.26 -12.16 5.24
CA VAL A 432 19.59 -12.43 4.69
C VAL A 432 19.48 -13.39 3.52
N PHE A 433 20.04 -13.00 2.39
CA PHE A 433 20.10 -13.81 1.18
C PHE A 433 21.23 -14.84 1.23
N GLU A 434 21.18 -15.85 0.34
CA GLU A 434 22.22 -16.88 0.26
C GLU A 434 23.60 -16.34 -0.11
N ASP A 435 23.67 -15.21 -0.82
CA ASP A 435 24.92 -14.53 -1.17
C ASP A 435 25.52 -13.70 -0.02
N GLY A 436 24.84 -13.65 1.14
CA GLY A 436 25.23 -12.91 2.33
C GLY A 436 24.85 -11.44 2.32
N SER A 437 24.20 -10.93 1.28
CA SER A 437 23.55 -9.62 1.29
C SER A 437 22.28 -9.65 2.17
N TRP A 438 21.75 -8.50 2.54
CA TRP A 438 20.56 -8.43 3.41
C TRP A 438 19.64 -7.28 3.04
N MET A 439 18.40 -7.39 3.48
CA MET A 439 17.35 -6.37 3.41
C MET A 439 16.77 -6.15 4.81
N ASP A 440 16.61 -4.90 5.21
CA ASP A 440 16.04 -4.53 6.51
C ASP A 440 14.63 -3.92 6.36
N SER A 441 13.75 -4.22 7.32
CA SER A 441 12.41 -3.66 7.41
C SER A 441 12.35 -2.17 7.77
N GLY A 442 13.47 -1.59 8.19
CA GLY A 442 13.52 -0.33 8.94
C GLY A 442 13.31 -0.55 10.45
N LEU A 443 13.42 0.54 11.23
CA LEU A 443 13.35 0.50 12.69
C LEU A 443 11.99 0.94 13.20
N MET A 444 11.49 0.25 14.23
CA MET A 444 10.36 0.65 15.06
C MET A 444 10.81 0.77 16.51
N PHE A 445 9.99 1.40 17.35
CA PHE A 445 10.34 1.74 18.73
C PHE A 445 9.21 1.34 19.68
N PHE A 446 9.57 0.99 20.91
CA PHE A 446 8.63 0.78 22.02
C PHE A 446 9.30 1.09 23.34
N THR A 447 8.50 1.36 24.37
CA THR A 447 8.98 1.55 25.74
C THR A 447 8.34 0.50 26.63
N THR A 448 9.16 -0.19 27.44
CA THR A 448 8.69 -1.14 28.47
C THR A 448 7.96 -0.41 29.58
N GLU A 449 6.96 -1.08 30.18
CA GLU A 449 6.18 -0.53 31.28
C GLU A 449 7.02 -0.40 32.57
N TYR A 450 6.52 0.35 33.53
CA TYR A 450 7.05 0.40 34.88
C TYR A 450 6.38 -0.70 35.72
N ASP A 451 7.17 -1.61 36.33
CA ASP A 451 6.67 -2.64 37.26
C ASP A 451 6.79 -2.18 38.72
N GLY A 452 6.78 -0.90 38.94
CA GLY A 452 6.59 -0.40 40.29
C GLY A 452 5.26 -0.94 40.80
N VAL A 453 5.29 -1.64 41.93
CA VAL A 453 4.08 -2.02 42.65
C VAL A 453 3.26 -0.73 42.80
N GLU A 454 2.29 -0.49 41.92
CA GLU A 454 1.14 0.28 42.35
C GLU A 454 0.60 -0.52 43.54
N GLU A 455 0.94 -0.09 44.75
CA GLU A 455 0.10 -0.41 45.93
C GLU A 455 -1.31 -0.22 45.44
N ALA A 456 -2.13 -1.28 45.39
CA ALA A 456 -3.42 -1.38 44.76
C ALA A 456 -4.11 -0.01 44.82
N ALA A 457 -3.94 0.76 43.77
CA ALA A 457 -4.38 2.14 43.75
C ALA A 457 -5.87 2.07 43.93
N GLN A 458 -6.36 2.46 45.09
CA GLN A 458 -7.77 2.69 45.33
C GLN A 458 -8.16 3.59 44.17
N THR A 459 -8.89 3.01 43.23
CA THR A 459 -9.10 3.60 41.90
C THR A 459 -9.83 4.91 42.09
N LEU A 460 -9.11 6.03 42.01
CA LEU A 460 -9.76 7.34 42.03
C LEU A 460 -10.62 7.50 40.80
N MET A 461 -11.92 7.42 41.00
CA MET A 461 -12.89 7.66 39.94
C MET A 461 -13.50 9.04 40.08
N VAL A 462 -13.62 9.73 38.96
CA VAL A 462 -14.28 11.04 38.85
C VAL A 462 -15.42 10.92 37.85
N TYR A 463 -16.65 11.05 38.34
CA TYR A 463 -17.84 10.84 37.50
C TYR A 463 -19.03 11.75 37.96
N PRO A 464 -20.04 11.95 37.05
CA PRO A 464 -20.05 11.59 35.66
C PRO A 464 -19.08 12.46 34.84
N ASN A 465 -18.59 11.93 33.74
CA ASN A 465 -17.79 12.69 32.79
C ASN A 465 -18.27 12.34 31.36
N PRO A 466 -18.94 13.26 30.64
CA PRO A 466 -19.17 14.67 30.98
C PRO A 466 -20.15 14.90 32.13
N VAL A 467 -19.99 16.04 32.85
CA VAL A 467 -20.82 16.45 33.98
C VAL A 467 -21.58 17.73 33.69
N SER A 468 -22.80 17.85 34.24
CA SER A 468 -23.63 19.07 34.12
C SER A 468 -24.00 19.72 35.46
N GLU A 469 -24.04 18.97 36.55
CA GLU A 469 -24.46 19.51 37.86
C GLU A 469 -23.46 19.19 38.96
N VAL A 470 -23.24 17.88 39.28
CA VAL A 470 -22.40 17.45 40.39
C VAL A 470 -21.40 16.42 39.92
N LEU A 471 -20.14 16.68 40.19
CA LEU A 471 -19.01 15.78 39.93
C LEU A 471 -18.64 15.07 41.25
N TYR A 472 -18.55 13.76 41.19
CA TYR A 472 -18.15 12.92 42.32
C TYR A 472 -16.70 12.48 42.20
N VAL A 473 -15.98 12.50 43.32
CA VAL A 473 -14.62 11.97 43.46
C VAL A 473 -14.71 10.78 44.41
N GLN A 474 -14.57 9.56 43.89
CA GLN A 474 -14.73 8.32 44.65
C GLN A 474 -13.47 7.46 44.61
N GLY A 475 -13.22 6.69 45.68
CA GLY A 475 -12.13 5.72 45.77
C GLY A 475 -10.97 6.17 46.65
N LEU A 476 -10.72 7.48 46.79
CA LEU A 476 -9.75 8.06 47.72
C LEU A 476 -10.37 9.28 48.39
N GLU A 477 -10.04 9.53 49.67
CA GLU A 477 -10.45 10.76 50.37
C GLU A 477 -9.54 11.91 49.93
N PRO A 478 -10.04 12.83 49.09
CA PRO A 478 -9.23 13.97 48.64
C PRO A 478 -9.09 14.98 49.78
N THR A 479 -7.87 15.36 50.10
CA THR A 479 -7.61 16.48 51.00
C THR A 479 -7.73 17.84 50.29
N LYS A 480 -7.47 17.87 48.97
CA LYS A 480 -7.57 19.07 48.16
C LYS A 480 -7.84 18.73 46.72
N VAL A 481 -8.74 19.48 46.09
CA VAL A 481 -9.00 19.41 44.62
C VAL A 481 -8.79 20.81 44.05
N GLN A 482 -7.78 20.97 43.22
CA GLN A 482 -7.52 22.19 42.45
C GLN A 482 -8.00 22.00 41.02
N VAL A 483 -8.71 22.99 40.49
CA VAL A 483 -9.32 22.94 39.17
C VAL A 483 -8.63 23.95 38.27
N PHE A 484 -8.21 23.50 37.09
CA PHE A 484 -7.54 24.32 36.09
C PHE A 484 -8.34 24.32 34.79
N ASN A 485 -8.38 25.46 34.10
CA ASN A 485 -8.88 25.53 32.74
C ASN A 485 -7.81 25.04 31.74
N MET A 486 -8.17 24.92 30.46
CA MET A 486 -7.24 24.45 29.41
C MET A 486 -6.06 25.40 29.12
N LEU A 487 -6.08 26.62 29.68
CA LEU A 487 -4.96 27.56 29.61
C LEU A 487 -3.98 27.39 30.80
N GLY A 488 -4.23 26.41 31.68
CA GLY A 488 -3.42 26.15 32.87
C GLY A 488 -3.69 27.12 34.02
N GLN A 489 -4.73 27.93 33.94
CA GLN A 489 -5.08 28.86 35.02
C GLN A 489 -5.94 28.14 36.05
N GLN A 490 -5.56 28.24 37.33
CA GLN A 490 -6.37 27.71 38.43
C GLN A 490 -7.64 28.54 38.58
N VAL A 491 -8.78 27.89 38.45
CA VAL A 491 -10.12 28.54 38.48
C VAL A 491 -10.86 28.34 39.81
N LYS A 492 -10.68 27.17 40.46
CA LYS A 492 -11.31 26.86 41.75
C LYS A 492 -10.41 25.95 42.57
N THR A 493 -10.69 25.90 43.90
CA THR A 493 -10.08 24.97 44.83
C THR A 493 -11.14 24.51 45.83
N PHE A 494 -11.11 23.22 46.18
CA PHE A 494 -11.97 22.62 47.19
C PHE A 494 -11.11 21.84 48.19
N GLU A 495 -11.45 21.92 49.45
CA GLU A 495 -10.78 21.16 50.53
C GLU A 495 -11.69 20.00 50.94
N ASN A 496 -11.15 18.78 51.06
CA ASN A 496 -11.84 17.56 51.48
C ASN A 496 -13.16 17.27 50.73
N ALA A 497 -13.25 17.64 49.46
CA ALA A 497 -14.48 17.55 48.68
C ALA A 497 -14.56 16.24 47.89
N THR A 498 -15.54 15.41 48.18
CA THR A 498 -15.92 14.22 47.41
C THR A 498 -17.06 14.49 46.43
N GLU A 499 -17.72 15.65 46.56
CA GLU A 499 -18.77 16.15 45.69
C GLU A 499 -18.46 17.60 45.31
N ILE A 500 -18.47 17.91 44.03
CA ILE A 500 -18.16 19.22 43.50
C ILE A 500 -19.29 19.70 42.62
N ASN A 501 -19.98 20.77 43.00
CA ASN A 501 -21.00 21.38 42.16
C ASN A 501 -20.33 22.15 41.01
N VAL A 502 -20.70 21.80 39.78
CA VAL A 502 -20.17 22.39 38.55
C VAL A 502 -21.22 23.18 37.74
N SER A 503 -22.43 23.32 38.25
CA SER A 503 -23.55 23.94 37.53
C SER A 503 -23.32 25.42 37.19
N ASP A 504 -22.39 26.08 37.85
CA ASP A 504 -21.98 27.49 37.59
C ASP A 504 -20.66 27.57 36.76
N TRP A 505 -20.14 26.43 36.29
CA TRP A 505 -18.94 26.44 35.47
C TRP A 505 -19.30 26.67 34.00
N THR A 506 -18.38 27.29 33.26
CA THR A 506 -18.53 27.42 31.81
C THR A 506 -18.33 26.07 31.14
N GLU A 507 -19.13 25.77 30.14
CA GLU A 507 -18.97 24.56 29.33
C GLU A 507 -17.53 24.48 28.79
N GLY A 508 -16.92 23.29 28.90
CA GLY A 508 -15.55 23.08 28.44
C GLY A 508 -14.80 21.99 29.20
N MET A 509 -13.51 21.86 28.87
CA MET A 509 -12.61 20.91 29.52
C MET A 509 -11.88 21.56 30.68
N TYR A 510 -11.79 20.80 31.78
CA TYR A 510 -11.05 21.18 33.00
C TYR A 510 -10.11 20.06 33.41
N VAL A 511 -9.02 20.42 34.07
CA VAL A 511 -8.05 19.51 34.68
C VAL A 511 -8.15 19.66 36.20
N LEU A 512 -8.35 18.52 36.89
CA LEU A 512 -8.37 18.47 38.33
C LEU A 512 -7.05 17.88 38.84
N HIS A 513 -6.39 18.60 39.73
CA HIS A 513 -5.29 18.07 40.54
C HIS A 513 -5.85 17.71 41.93
N ILE A 514 -5.92 16.41 42.20
CA ILE A 514 -6.51 15.86 43.43
C ILE A 514 -5.39 15.39 44.34
N THR A 515 -5.23 16.08 45.46
CA THR A 515 -4.23 15.71 46.49
C THR A 515 -4.90 14.78 47.51
N THR A 516 -4.28 13.67 47.76
CA THR A 516 -4.71 12.64 48.70
C THR A 516 -4.10 12.84 50.08
N ALA A 517 -4.56 12.11 51.10
CA ALA A 517 -4.09 12.24 52.48
C ALA A 517 -2.60 11.90 52.68
N ASP A 518 -2.05 11.06 51.80
CA ASP A 518 -0.61 10.74 51.74
C ASP A 518 0.23 11.75 51.00
N GLY A 519 -0.40 12.85 50.47
CA GLY A 519 0.27 13.93 49.76
C GLY A 519 0.49 13.69 48.27
N LYS A 520 0.04 12.56 47.74
CA LYS A 520 0.11 12.27 46.29
C LYS A 520 -0.86 13.17 45.54
N VAL A 521 -0.46 13.68 44.37
CA VAL A 521 -1.30 14.48 43.50
C VAL A 521 -1.67 13.65 42.25
N LEU A 522 -2.96 13.46 42.04
CA LEU A 522 -3.52 12.73 40.87
C LEU A 522 -4.21 13.70 39.92
N GLU A 523 -3.97 13.54 38.64
CA GLU A 523 -4.59 14.37 37.60
C GLU A 523 -5.80 13.65 36.95
N ARG A 524 -6.91 14.37 36.76
CA ARG A 524 -8.08 13.88 36.01
C ARG A 524 -8.64 14.98 35.12
N LYS A 525 -9.04 14.61 33.89
CA LYS A 525 -9.70 15.53 32.94
C LYS A 525 -11.21 15.35 33.01
N VAL A 526 -11.92 16.46 33.05
CA VAL A 526 -13.38 16.48 33.17
C VAL A 526 -13.96 17.42 32.14
N SER A 527 -15.01 16.99 31.46
CA SER A 527 -15.80 17.80 30.53
C SER A 527 -17.07 18.28 31.21
N VAL A 528 -17.31 19.59 31.24
CA VAL A 528 -18.52 20.22 31.74
C VAL A 528 -19.41 20.58 30.55
N LYS A 529 -20.71 20.21 30.62
CA LYS A 529 -21.73 20.47 29.59
C LYS A 529 -22.75 21.48 30.06
#